data_c156421a38bddfdbc694630b7c27c8e4
#
_entry.id   c156421a38bddfdbc694630b7c27c8e4
#
_cell.length_a   1.000
_cell.length_b   1.000
_cell.length_c   1.000
_cell.angle_alpha   90.00
_cell.angle_beta   90.00
_cell.angle_gamma   90.00
#
_symmetry.space_group_name_H-M   'P 1'
#
loop_
_entity.id
_entity.type
_entity.pdbx_description
1 polymer ?
#
loop_
_entity_poly.entity_id
_entity_poly.type
_entity_poly.pdbx_seq_one_letter_code
_entity_poly.pdbx_strand_id
1 'polypeptide(L)'
;MSEVMRLVGQSLAPEVVLREMLHLLSELLGLNRGRIVLADGVDVGVDVAEGAAPGVARRAHAPGPSSIRFAYGLTQAEMARGRYAAGEGITGAVLATGQPMIVQDIDAEPRFLARAVERARLPPETVAFIALPIEVNRRTVGVLAVHRIRRRHRLLADDVAVLKILATLAGQLLQLRSLVEEKTRALEARNALLTRALESAAARYGIIGTSPALLQALGELERVSQAAASVLLLGDSGTGKELFARAVHLASKRRDAPFIKVNCAAIPDTLFESELFGHERGAFTGANTARAGWFEQADRGTIFLDEIGELPLLMQTKLLRTLQEGTIVRLGGKREVPVNVRLVAATNRDLSHEVERGGFRRDLYYRLNVIPIRLPSLAERREDIRPLALHFLNRINQANQRNVHLSPAALDALEAQPWPGNIRELSNVIERLVLLADATLVSRTELERFLPRSLPRAALPAEPLPPHLLPPHLLPPHLLRPNALPLNSLPSTALPPSEGDEAPLVREYRRMHSHSAQALAQALARHGGNQSRAAQSLGLTPRQFGYRWQKLNTAGSGLP
;
A
#
# COMPACT_ATOMS: atom_id res chain seq x y z
N MET A 1 -14.26 44.14 -15.28
CA MET A 1 -14.21 42.86 -16.03
C MET A 1 -12.89 42.11 -15.81
N SER A 2 -11.72 42.72 -15.98
CA SER A 2 -10.43 42.03 -15.77
C SER A 2 -10.25 41.50 -14.34
N GLU A 3 -10.77 42.19 -13.31
CA GLU A 3 -10.72 41.77 -11.92
C GLU A 3 -11.56 40.51 -11.66
N VAL A 4 -12.77 40.43 -12.23
CA VAL A 4 -13.63 39.25 -12.16
C VAL A 4 -12.98 38.04 -12.87
N MET A 5 -12.37 38.28 -14.05
CA MET A 5 -11.64 37.27 -14.80
C MET A 5 -10.42 36.76 -14.02
N ARG A 6 -9.71 37.63 -13.31
CA ARG A 6 -8.57 37.25 -12.45
C ARG A 6 -9.02 36.38 -11.28
N LEU A 7 -10.14 36.72 -10.64
CA LEU A 7 -10.72 35.94 -9.53
C LEU A 7 -11.17 34.53 -9.96
N VAL A 8 -11.79 34.39 -11.13
CA VAL A 8 -12.16 33.09 -11.71
C VAL A 8 -10.93 32.20 -11.92
N GLY A 9 -9.78 32.79 -12.26
CA GLY A 9 -8.52 32.07 -12.43
C GLY A 9 -7.80 31.69 -11.12
N GLN A 10 -8.14 32.31 -10.00
CA GLN A 10 -7.44 32.13 -8.72
C GLN A 10 -8.16 31.23 -7.72
N SER A 11 -9.46 31.01 -7.86
CA SER A 11 -10.24 30.19 -6.93
C SER A 11 -11.04 29.14 -7.68
N LEU A 12 -10.85 27.87 -7.28
CA LEU A 12 -11.62 26.72 -7.78
C LEU A 12 -12.97 26.56 -7.06
N ALA A 13 -13.27 27.38 -6.04
CA ALA A 13 -14.51 27.31 -5.29
C ALA A 13 -15.55 28.29 -5.85
N PRO A 14 -16.57 27.85 -6.62
CA PRO A 14 -17.58 28.70 -7.24
C PRO A 14 -18.30 29.62 -6.26
N GLU A 15 -18.48 29.20 -5.01
CA GLU A 15 -19.12 29.97 -3.95
C GLU A 15 -18.36 31.27 -3.64
N VAL A 16 -17.04 31.20 -3.59
CA VAL A 16 -16.17 32.34 -3.32
C VAL A 16 -16.25 33.31 -4.49
N VAL A 17 -16.13 32.78 -5.73
CA VAL A 17 -16.18 33.60 -6.95
C VAL A 17 -17.52 34.32 -7.10
N LEU A 18 -18.63 33.61 -6.86
CA LEU A 18 -19.98 34.21 -6.98
C LEU A 18 -20.24 35.29 -5.92
N ARG A 19 -19.78 35.14 -4.68
CA ARG A 19 -19.87 36.16 -3.64
C ARG A 19 -19.04 37.39 -3.97
N GLU A 20 -17.80 37.19 -4.42
CA GLU A 20 -16.90 38.26 -4.78
C GLU A 20 -17.40 39.01 -6.01
N MET A 21 -17.99 38.31 -6.96
CA MET A 21 -18.69 38.94 -8.09
C MET A 21 -19.81 39.88 -7.64
N LEU A 22 -20.64 39.46 -6.67
CA LEU A 22 -21.70 40.30 -6.10
C LEU A 22 -21.12 41.50 -5.31
N HIS A 23 -20.01 41.30 -4.60
CA HIS A 23 -19.28 42.36 -3.91
C HIS A 23 -18.80 43.42 -4.91
N LEU A 24 -18.12 43.02 -6.00
CA LEU A 24 -17.61 43.90 -7.02
C LEU A 24 -18.74 44.68 -7.76
N LEU A 25 -19.91 44.03 -7.97
CA LEU A 25 -21.11 44.70 -8.48
C LEU A 25 -21.55 45.87 -7.59
N SER A 26 -21.51 45.69 -6.27
CA SER A 26 -21.88 46.71 -5.32
C SER A 26 -20.85 47.85 -5.28
N GLU A 27 -19.56 47.52 -5.09
CA GLU A 27 -18.51 48.51 -4.87
C GLU A 27 -18.15 49.30 -6.12
N LEU A 28 -17.99 48.63 -7.26
CA LEU A 28 -17.51 49.27 -8.49
C LEU A 28 -18.67 49.87 -9.30
N LEU A 29 -19.80 49.20 -9.35
CA LEU A 29 -20.93 49.60 -10.15
C LEU A 29 -22.08 50.20 -9.32
N GLY A 30 -22.00 50.10 -7.97
CA GLY A 30 -23.04 50.52 -7.02
C GLY A 30 -24.40 49.86 -7.30
N LEU A 31 -24.37 48.66 -7.82
CA LEU A 31 -25.53 47.78 -7.95
C LEU A 31 -25.70 47.02 -6.64
N ASN A 32 -26.46 47.62 -5.73
CA ASN A 32 -26.52 47.19 -4.34
C ASN A 32 -27.41 45.97 -4.14
N ARG A 33 -27.21 45.30 -3.00
CA ARG A 33 -28.00 44.16 -2.56
C ARG A 33 -28.12 43.08 -3.62
N GLY A 34 -26.98 42.77 -4.25
CA GLY A 34 -26.85 41.73 -5.26
C GLY A 34 -27.14 40.34 -4.64
N ARG A 35 -27.92 39.54 -5.36
CA ARG A 35 -28.26 38.19 -4.92
C ARG A 35 -28.40 37.23 -6.08
N ILE A 36 -28.01 36.00 -5.84
CA ILE A 36 -28.24 34.84 -6.72
C ILE A 36 -29.25 33.93 -6.05
N VAL A 37 -30.39 33.75 -6.70
CA VAL A 37 -31.47 32.86 -6.32
C VAL A 37 -31.33 31.60 -7.15
N LEU A 38 -31.27 30.43 -6.55
CA LEU A 38 -31.22 29.14 -7.26
C LEU A 38 -32.46 28.32 -6.92
N ALA A 39 -32.95 27.53 -7.84
CA ALA A 39 -34.04 26.58 -7.58
C ALA A 39 -33.61 25.51 -6.58
N ASP A 40 -34.42 25.25 -5.55
CA ASP A 40 -34.16 24.18 -4.58
C ASP A 40 -34.35 22.82 -5.25
N GLY A 41 -33.38 21.90 -5.13
CA GLY A 41 -33.44 20.59 -5.78
C GLY A 41 -32.87 20.56 -7.21
N VAL A 42 -32.41 21.68 -7.75
CA VAL A 42 -31.39 21.69 -8.77
C VAL A 42 -30.06 21.48 -8.04
N ASP A 43 -29.84 20.25 -7.58
CA ASP A 43 -28.50 19.70 -7.73
C ASP A 43 -28.22 19.89 -9.22
N VAL A 44 -27.23 20.69 -9.55
CA VAL A 44 -26.80 20.94 -10.93
C VAL A 44 -26.09 19.67 -11.45
N GLY A 45 -26.62 18.51 -11.13
CA GLY A 45 -26.31 17.18 -11.58
C GLY A 45 -27.30 16.83 -12.67
N VAL A 46 -26.78 16.73 -13.84
CA VAL A 46 -27.46 16.30 -15.06
C VAL A 46 -28.18 14.98 -14.84
N ASP A 47 -29.52 15.00 -14.90
CA ASP A 47 -30.30 13.83 -15.31
C ASP A 47 -30.03 13.56 -16.82
N VAL A 48 -28.86 13.01 -17.12
CA VAL A 48 -28.63 12.31 -18.38
C VAL A 48 -29.01 10.86 -18.14
N ALA A 49 -30.29 10.58 -18.12
CA ALA A 49 -30.77 9.24 -18.42
C ALA A 49 -30.67 9.03 -19.93
N GLU A 50 -29.50 8.66 -20.42
CA GLU A 50 -29.37 7.92 -21.66
C GLU A 50 -30.02 6.54 -21.42
N GLY A 51 -31.19 6.32 -22.03
CA GLY A 51 -31.84 4.99 -22.02
C GLY A 51 -33.35 4.96 -21.80
N ALA A 52 -34.08 6.05 -22.01
CA ALA A 52 -35.52 6.01 -22.03
C ALA A 52 -36.04 5.96 -23.47
N ALA A 53 -36.80 4.89 -23.79
CA ALA A 53 -37.47 4.67 -25.07
C ALA A 53 -38.25 5.91 -25.56
N PRO A 54 -38.30 6.20 -26.86
CA PRO A 54 -39.05 7.34 -27.40
C PRO A 54 -40.55 7.06 -27.27
N GLY A 55 -41.24 7.80 -26.41
CA GLY A 55 -42.70 7.70 -26.35
C GLY A 55 -43.42 8.22 -25.10
N VAL A 56 -42.73 8.57 -24.03
CA VAL A 56 -43.39 9.14 -22.85
C VAL A 56 -43.04 10.62 -22.74
N ALA A 57 -43.97 11.49 -23.08
CA ALA A 57 -43.86 12.93 -22.85
C ALA A 57 -43.69 13.17 -21.33
N ARG A 58 -42.46 13.44 -20.92
CA ARG A 58 -42.15 13.90 -19.55
C ARG A 58 -42.84 15.24 -19.34
N ARG A 59 -43.87 15.25 -18.50
CA ARG A 59 -44.40 16.49 -17.91
C ARG A 59 -43.21 17.26 -17.33
N ALA A 60 -42.99 18.49 -17.84
CA ALA A 60 -42.03 19.43 -17.29
C ALA A 60 -42.26 19.50 -15.78
N HIS A 61 -41.31 19.03 -14.98
CA HIS A 61 -41.36 19.24 -13.54
C HIS A 61 -41.32 20.77 -13.35
N ALA A 62 -42.35 21.31 -12.75
CA ALA A 62 -42.35 22.70 -12.30
C ALA A 62 -41.12 22.88 -11.40
N PRO A 63 -40.29 23.91 -11.64
CA PRO A 63 -39.14 24.16 -10.79
C PRO A 63 -39.62 24.27 -9.34
N GLY A 64 -38.98 23.53 -8.44
CA GLY A 64 -39.27 23.58 -7.00
C GLY A 64 -39.10 25.00 -6.44
N PRO A 65 -39.44 25.25 -5.17
CA PRO A 65 -39.21 26.53 -4.55
C PRO A 65 -37.75 26.93 -4.70
N SER A 66 -37.49 28.21 -4.94
CA SER A 66 -36.15 28.75 -5.12
C SER A 66 -35.76 29.61 -3.92
N SER A 67 -34.48 29.62 -3.56
CA SER A 67 -33.96 30.34 -2.42
C SER A 67 -32.70 31.16 -2.76
N ILE A 68 -32.44 32.23 -1.98
CA ILE A 68 -31.21 33.00 -2.11
C ILE A 68 -30.05 32.15 -1.60
N ARG A 69 -29.14 31.76 -2.47
CA ARG A 69 -27.93 31.00 -2.13
C ARG A 69 -26.70 31.88 -1.92
N PHE A 70 -26.57 32.94 -2.70
CA PHE A 70 -25.48 33.90 -2.59
C PHE A 70 -26.02 35.32 -2.57
N ALA A 71 -25.47 36.15 -1.70
CA ALA A 71 -25.86 37.56 -1.62
C ALA A 71 -24.70 38.42 -1.10
N TYR A 72 -24.72 39.69 -1.47
CA TYR A 72 -23.91 40.74 -0.89
C TYR A 72 -24.80 41.89 -0.42
N GLY A 73 -24.54 42.38 0.81
CA GLY A 73 -25.33 43.45 1.42
C GLY A 73 -26.69 43.01 1.98
N LEU A 74 -26.95 41.68 2.13
CA LEU A 74 -28.12 41.10 2.81
C LEU A 74 -27.69 40.38 4.09
N THR A 75 -28.55 40.50 5.12
CA THR A 75 -28.41 39.74 6.35
C THR A 75 -28.88 38.29 6.15
N GLN A 76 -28.51 37.35 7.05
CA GLN A 76 -29.02 35.97 7.01
C GLN A 76 -30.54 35.88 7.09
N ALA A 77 -31.18 36.74 7.91
CA ALA A 77 -32.64 36.81 8.03
C ALA A 77 -33.31 37.26 6.72
N GLU A 78 -32.70 38.22 6.00
CA GLU A 78 -33.15 38.67 4.68
C GLU A 78 -32.98 37.58 3.62
N MET A 79 -31.91 36.85 3.65
CA MET A 79 -31.67 35.70 2.75
C MET A 79 -32.69 34.59 3.00
N ALA A 80 -32.97 34.25 4.27
CA ALA A 80 -33.93 33.20 4.65
C ALA A 80 -35.37 33.51 4.19
N ARG A 81 -35.77 34.82 4.18
CA ARG A 81 -37.07 35.27 3.67
C ARG A 81 -37.16 35.21 2.14
N GLY A 82 -36.03 35.22 1.44
CA GLY A 82 -35.94 35.25 -0.02
C GLY A 82 -36.24 33.92 -0.69
N ARG A 83 -37.43 33.37 -0.47
CA ARG A 83 -37.93 32.16 -1.15
C ARG A 83 -39.02 32.57 -2.15
N TYR A 84 -38.97 31.96 -3.34
CA TYR A 84 -39.85 32.31 -4.46
C TYR A 84 -40.37 31.02 -5.12
N ALA A 85 -41.67 30.95 -5.36
CA ALA A 85 -42.25 29.92 -6.21
C ALA A 85 -42.07 30.28 -7.70
N ALA A 86 -42.13 29.31 -8.59
CA ALA A 86 -42.10 29.59 -10.03
C ALA A 86 -43.30 30.48 -10.43
N GLY A 87 -43.04 31.60 -11.11
CA GLY A 87 -44.03 32.59 -11.50
C GLY A 87 -44.39 33.61 -10.40
N GLU A 88 -43.89 33.46 -9.16
CA GLU A 88 -44.19 34.33 -8.04
C GLU A 88 -43.33 35.60 -8.07
N GLY A 89 -43.95 36.76 -8.19
CA GLY A 89 -43.27 38.04 -8.26
C GLY A 89 -42.36 38.17 -9.47
N ILE A 90 -41.38 39.07 -9.42
CA ILE A 90 -40.44 39.31 -10.49
C ILE A 90 -39.42 38.15 -10.58
N THR A 91 -38.85 37.74 -9.46
CA THR A 91 -37.82 36.68 -9.41
C THR A 91 -38.38 35.34 -9.88
N GLY A 92 -39.56 34.95 -9.40
CA GLY A 92 -40.21 33.71 -9.82
C GLY A 92 -40.70 33.76 -11.29
N ALA A 93 -41.08 34.93 -11.80
CA ALA A 93 -41.45 35.09 -13.19
C ALA A 93 -40.22 34.93 -14.13
N VAL A 94 -39.05 35.47 -13.76
CA VAL A 94 -37.79 35.24 -14.50
C VAL A 94 -37.40 33.76 -14.49
N LEU A 95 -37.55 33.07 -13.35
CA LEU A 95 -37.30 31.64 -13.27
C LEU A 95 -38.22 30.80 -14.17
N ALA A 96 -39.51 31.18 -14.24
CA ALA A 96 -40.48 30.46 -15.04
C ALA A 96 -40.36 30.71 -16.54
N THR A 97 -40.03 31.97 -16.93
CA THR A 97 -40.03 32.39 -18.35
C THR A 97 -38.65 32.38 -18.99
N GLY A 98 -37.57 32.43 -18.17
CA GLY A 98 -36.20 32.65 -18.68
C GLY A 98 -36.00 34.04 -19.29
N GLN A 99 -36.95 34.97 -19.14
CA GLN A 99 -36.85 36.31 -19.69
C GLN A 99 -36.36 37.31 -18.65
N PRO A 100 -35.41 38.20 -19.00
CA PRO A 100 -34.97 39.26 -18.11
C PRO A 100 -36.11 40.22 -17.76
N MET A 101 -36.21 40.63 -16.50
CA MET A 101 -37.17 41.61 -16.05
C MET A 101 -36.47 42.82 -15.43
N ILE A 102 -36.81 44.01 -15.92
CA ILE A 102 -36.24 45.27 -15.47
C ILE A 102 -37.40 46.15 -15.00
N VAL A 103 -37.43 46.42 -13.70
CA VAL A 103 -38.38 47.33 -13.08
C VAL A 103 -37.68 48.67 -12.84
N GLN A 104 -38.18 49.72 -13.45
CA GLN A 104 -37.56 51.07 -13.34
C GLN A 104 -37.87 51.73 -11.99
N ASP A 105 -39.03 51.40 -11.38
CA ASP A 105 -39.48 51.92 -10.09
C ASP A 105 -40.18 50.79 -9.34
N ILE A 106 -39.56 50.32 -8.23
CA ILE A 106 -40.12 49.24 -7.39
C ILE A 106 -41.40 49.64 -6.70
N ASP A 107 -41.61 50.93 -6.46
CA ASP A 107 -42.81 51.45 -5.79
C ASP A 107 -44.04 51.48 -6.71
N ALA A 108 -43.78 51.58 -8.04
CA ALA A 108 -44.83 51.57 -9.07
C ALA A 108 -45.18 50.19 -9.62
N GLU A 109 -44.41 49.13 -9.26
CA GLU A 109 -44.57 47.77 -9.80
C GLU A 109 -45.25 46.82 -8.81
N PRO A 110 -46.52 46.49 -9.02
CA PRO A 110 -47.28 45.64 -8.09
C PRO A 110 -46.74 44.22 -7.91
N ARG A 111 -45.97 43.72 -8.90
CA ARG A 111 -45.37 42.38 -8.85
C ARG A 111 -44.05 42.35 -8.09
N PHE A 112 -43.56 43.50 -7.65
CA PHE A 112 -42.34 43.53 -6.82
C PHE A 112 -42.67 43.12 -5.40
N LEU A 113 -42.17 41.97 -4.98
CA LEU A 113 -42.30 41.46 -3.61
C LEU A 113 -41.12 41.97 -2.78
N ALA A 114 -41.37 42.87 -1.83
CA ALA A 114 -40.36 43.38 -0.89
C ALA A 114 -39.97 42.32 0.18
N ARG A 115 -39.95 41.04 -0.20
CA ARG A 115 -39.83 39.90 0.73
C ARG A 115 -38.43 39.78 1.35
N ALA A 116 -37.39 39.84 0.53
CA ALA A 116 -36.01 39.76 1.02
C ALA A 116 -35.55 41.08 1.63
N VAL A 117 -35.88 42.20 0.98
CA VAL A 117 -35.48 43.56 1.40
C VAL A 117 -36.72 44.42 1.52
N GLU A 118 -37.01 44.88 2.74
CA GLU A 118 -38.11 45.78 3.02
C GLU A 118 -37.85 47.15 2.44
N ARG A 119 -38.90 47.84 1.94
CA ARG A 119 -38.77 49.19 1.33
C ARG A 119 -38.11 50.19 2.26
N ALA A 120 -38.41 50.15 3.56
CA ALA A 120 -37.83 51.04 4.57
C ALA A 120 -36.29 50.95 4.70
N ARG A 121 -35.71 49.84 4.23
CA ARG A 121 -34.24 49.62 4.23
C ARG A 121 -33.56 50.02 2.93
N LEU A 122 -34.30 50.54 1.96
CA LEU A 122 -33.81 51.08 0.73
C LEU A 122 -33.79 52.60 0.78
N PRO A 123 -32.92 53.26 -0.02
CA PRO A 123 -32.89 54.71 -0.10
C PRO A 123 -34.25 55.33 -0.48
N PRO A 124 -34.53 56.57 -0.06
CA PRO A 124 -35.81 57.21 -0.37
C PRO A 124 -35.98 57.55 -1.85
N GLU A 125 -34.88 57.57 -2.61
CA GLU A 125 -34.89 57.80 -4.05
C GLU A 125 -35.58 56.64 -4.79
N THR A 126 -35.93 56.92 -6.08
CA THR A 126 -36.48 55.88 -6.97
C THR A 126 -35.44 54.79 -7.19
N VAL A 127 -35.81 53.55 -6.82
CA VAL A 127 -34.97 52.39 -6.96
C VAL A 127 -35.51 51.49 -8.07
N ALA A 128 -34.60 51.14 -8.99
CA ALA A 128 -34.86 50.16 -10.02
C ALA A 128 -34.42 48.77 -9.53
N PHE A 129 -35.11 47.71 -9.99
CA PHE A 129 -34.78 46.33 -9.75
C PHE A 129 -34.53 45.60 -11.07
N ILE A 130 -33.38 44.96 -11.19
CA ILE A 130 -32.97 44.20 -12.38
C ILE A 130 -32.84 42.74 -11.98
N ALA A 131 -33.54 41.87 -12.70
CA ALA A 131 -33.51 40.41 -12.50
C ALA A 131 -33.19 39.74 -13.86
N LEU A 132 -32.11 38.98 -13.90
CA LEU A 132 -31.64 38.28 -15.09
C LEU A 132 -31.58 36.80 -14.86
N PRO A 133 -31.96 35.93 -15.83
CA PRO A 133 -31.87 34.51 -15.72
C PRO A 133 -30.41 34.06 -15.69
N ILE A 134 -30.11 33.05 -14.88
CA ILE A 134 -28.87 32.27 -14.93
C ILE A 134 -29.22 30.98 -15.62
N GLU A 135 -28.60 30.75 -16.77
CA GLU A 135 -28.88 29.58 -17.60
C GLU A 135 -27.75 28.58 -17.59
N VAL A 136 -28.11 27.29 -17.48
CA VAL A 136 -27.21 26.13 -17.67
C VAL A 136 -27.87 25.21 -18.68
N ASN A 137 -27.16 24.85 -19.74
CA ASN A 137 -27.69 23.97 -20.81
C ASN A 137 -29.06 24.44 -21.34
N ARG A 138 -29.24 25.76 -21.57
CA ARG A 138 -30.48 26.41 -22.05
C ARG A 138 -31.68 26.23 -21.09
N ARG A 139 -31.44 25.94 -19.84
CA ARG A 139 -32.47 25.92 -18.78
C ARG A 139 -32.15 26.97 -17.75
N THR A 140 -33.15 27.70 -17.32
CA THR A 140 -33.02 28.69 -16.25
C THR A 140 -32.91 27.96 -14.92
N VAL A 141 -31.73 28.01 -14.29
CA VAL A 141 -31.43 27.35 -13.00
C VAL A 141 -31.48 28.36 -11.85
N GLY A 142 -31.45 29.64 -12.14
CA GLY A 142 -31.46 30.68 -11.13
C GLY A 142 -31.68 32.07 -11.69
N VAL A 143 -31.61 33.07 -10.82
CA VAL A 143 -31.76 34.49 -11.14
C VAL A 143 -30.67 35.28 -10.44
N LEU A 144 -29.98 36.13 -11.19
CA LEU A 144 -29.13 37.20 -10.68
C LEU A 144 -29.98 38.46 -10.54
N ALA A 145 -30.14 38.98 -9.31
CA ALA A 145 -30.98 40.16 -9.06
C ALA A 145 -30.21 41.21 -8.26
N VAL A 146 -30.40 42.49 -8.63
CA VAL A 146 -29.75 43.65 -8.00
C VAL A 146 -30.72 44.84 -7.87
N HIS A 147 -30.48 45.71 -6.90
CA HIS A 147 -31.13 47.02 -6.79
C HIS A 147 -30.21 48.12 -7.34
N ARG A 148 -30.79 49.11 -8.03
CA ARG A 148 -30.10 50.23 -8.65
C ARG A 148 -30.84 51.53 -8.31
N ILE A 149 -30.11 52.55 -7.80
CA ILE A 149 -30.66 53.90 -7.60
C ILE A 149 -30.79 54.57 -8.97
N ARG A 150 -31.95 55.15 -9.30
CA ARG A 150 -32.26 55.68 -10.63
C ARG A 150 -31.41 56.92 -11.02
N ARG A 151 -31.10 57.80 -10.06
CA ARG A 151 -30.27 59.00 -10.30
C ARG A 151 -28.79 58.64 -10.38
N ARG A 152 -28.37 58.11 -11.52
CA ARG A 152 -26.97 57.83 -11.81
C ARG A 152 -26.56 58.34 -13.17
N HIS A 153 -25.29 58.80 -13.29
CA HIS A 153 -24.69 59.24 -14.54
C HIS A 153 -24.49 58.10 -15.56
N ARG A 154 -24.60 56.84 -15.13
CA ARG A 154 -24.41 55.67 -15.99
C ARG A 154 -25.71 55.23 -16.64
N LEU A 155 -25.66 54.81 -17.91
CA LEU A 155 -26.84 54.32 -18.64
C LEU A 155 -27.31 52.95 -18.07
N LEU A 156 -28.62 52.77 -18.00
CA LEU A 156 -29.22 51.51 -17.58
C LEU A 156 -28.84 50.35 -18.50
N ALA A 157 -28.70 50.60 -19.80
CA ALA A 157 -28.30 49.62 -20.79
C ALA A 157 -26.91 49.03 -20.52
N ASP A 158 -25.95 49.84 -20.05
CA ASP A 158 -24.60 49.38 -19.71
C ASP A 158 -24.59 48.47 -18.49
N ASP A 159 -25.39 48.83 -17.48
CA ASP A 159 -25.52 48.00 -16.26
C ASP A 159 -26.16 46.66 -16.59
N VAL A 160 -27.20 46.63 -17.43
CA VAL A 160 -27.82 45.39 -17.92
C VAL A 160 -26.86 44.54 -18.75
N ALA A 161 -26.03 45.15 -19.59
CA ALA A 161 -25.05 44.42 -20.39
C ALA A 161 -24.01 43.71 -19.49
N VAL A 162 -23.48 44.42 -18.48
CA VAL A 162 -22.55 43.81 -17.51
C VAL A 162 -23.21 42.70 -16.73
N LEU A 163 -24.44 42.90 -16.23
CA LEU A 163 -25.17 41.87 -15.47
C LEU A 163 -25.46 40.63 -16.32
N LYS A 164 -25.76 40.79 -17.64
CA LYS A 164 -25.93 39.63 -18.54
C LYS A 164 -24.65 38.80 -18.64
N ILE A 165 -23.49 39.45 -18.80
CA ILE A 165 -22.20 38.74 -18.86
C ILE A 165 -21.96 37.98 -17.55
N LEU A 166 -22.24 38.62 -16.40
CA LEU A 166 -22.06 37.99 -15.10
C LEU A 166 -23.06 36.86 -14.82
N ALA A 167 -24.30 36.96 -15.29
CA ALA A 167 -25.29 35.87 -15.22
C ALA A 167 -24.84 34.67 -16.05
N THR A 168 -24.29 34.92 -17.26
CA THR A 168 -23.71 33.85 -18.10
C THR A 168 -22.51 33.19 -17.43
N LEU A 169 -21.60 33.99 -16.85
CA LEU A 169 -20.44 33.47 -16.13
C LEU A 169 -20.86 32.64 -14.90
N ALA A 170 -21.86 33.10 -14.14
CA ALA A 170 -22.42 32.36 -13.04
C ALA A 170 -22.99 31.00 -13.50
N GLY A 171 -23.70 30.97 -14.62
CA GLY A 171 -24.18 29.72 -15.22
C GLY A 171 -23.05 28.74 -15.60
N GLN A 172 -21.99 29.27 -16.24
CA GLN A 172 -20.81 28.44 -16.58
C GLN A 172 -20.11 27.87 -15.35
N LEU A 173 -19.94 28.67 -14.30
CA LEU A 173 -19.34 28.20 -13.04
C LEU A 173 -20.17 27.09 -12.37
N LEU A 174 -21.50 27.27 -12.34
CA LEU A 174 -22.41 26.25 -11.81
C LEU A 174 -22.38 24.95 -12.64
N GLN A 175 -22.30 25.07 -13.97
CA GLN A 175 -22.16 23.93 -14.87
C GLN A 175 -20.84 23.17 -14.65
N LEU A 176 -19.72 23.90 -14.55
CA LEU A 176 -18.41 23.29 -14.30
C LEU A 176 -18.40 22.52 -12.98
N ARG A 177 -18.94 23.13 -11.91
CA ARG A 177 -19.07 22.45 -10.60
C ARG A 177 -19.82 21.13 -10.72
N SER A 178 -20.99 21.14 -11.36
CA SER A 178 -21.81 19.94 -11.56
C SER A 178 -21.06 18.83 -12.29
N LEU A 179 -20.35 19.17 -13.37
CA LEU A 179 -19.55 18.20 -14.12
C LEU A 179 -18.43 17.59 -13.28
N VAL A 180 -17.75 18.39 -12.44
CA VAL A 180 -16.71 17.91 -11.54
C VAL A 180 -17.29 16.97 -10.49
N GLU A 181 -18.40 17.34 -9.84
CA GLU A 181 -19.07 16.51 -8.84
C GLU A 181 -19.56 15.18 -9.42
N GLU A 182 -20.15 15.18 -10.61
CA GLU A 182 -20.58 13.98 -11.32
C GLU A 182 -19.41 13.03 -11.61
N LYS A 183 -18.31 13.57 -12.17
CA LYS A 183 -17.11 12.78 -12.46
C LYS A 183 -16.48 12.20 -11.20
N THR A 184 -16.43 12.98 -10.12
CA THR A 184 -15.89 12.51 -8.84
C THR A 184 -16.75 11.36 -8.30
N ARG A 185 -18.08 11.52 -8.25
CA ARG A 185 -19.00 10.44 -7.81
C ARG A 185 -18.87 9.18 -8.66
N ALA A 186 -18.76 9.32 -9.99
CA ALA A 186 -18.58 8.18 -10.89
C ALA A 186 -17.25 7.45 -10.66
N LEU A 187 -16.17 8.20 -10.41
CA LEU A 187 -14.86 7.62 -10.08
C LEU A 187 -14.87 6.91 -8.73
N GLU A 188 -15.49 7.50 -7.71
CA GLU A 188 -15.63 6.90 -6.38
C GLU A 188 -16.43 5.60 -6.45
N ALA A 189 -17.57 5.60 -7.16
CA ALA A 189 -18.38 4.41 -7.37
C ALA A 189 -17.60 3.30 -8.09
N ARG A 190 -16.83 3.65 -9.14
CA ARG A 190 -15.98 2.71 -9.86
C ARG A 190 -14.87 2.15 -8.97
N ASN A 191 -14.22 3.00 -8.18
CA ASN A 191 -13.19 2.57 -7.23
C ASN A 191 -13.76 1.62 -6.17
N ALA A 192 -14.93 1.91 -5.62
CA ALA A 192 -15.60 1.02 -4.66
C ALA A 192 -15.92 -0.36 -5.25
N LEU A 193 -16.35 -0.43 -6.51
CA LEU A 193 -16.59 -1.71 -7.20
C LEU A 193 -15.30 -2.50 -7.41
N LEU A 194 -14.22 -1.84 -7.84
CA LEU A 194 -12.91 -2.47 -8.01
C LEU A 194 -12.34 -2.98 -6.69
N THR A 195 -12.45 -2.21 -5.63
CA THR A 195 -12.02 -2.61 -4.28
C THR A 195 -12.75 -3.87 -3.82
N ARG A 196 -14.08 -3.91 -3.93
CA ARG A 196 -14.88 -5.10 -3.59
C ARG A 196 -14.51 -6.32 -4.42
N ALA A 197 -14.21 -6.14 -5.70
CA ALA A 197 -13.77 -7.25 -6.57
C ALA A 197 -12.41 -7.81 -6.11
N LEU A 198 -11.46 -6.96 -5.72
CA LEU A 198 -10.15 -7.37 -5.19
C LEU A 198 -10.26 -8.05 -3.82
N GLU A 199 -11.11 -7.54 -2.93
CA GLU A 199 -11.40 -8.17 -1.63
C GLU A 199 -11.97 -9.58 -1.81
N SER A 200 -12.90 -9.75 -2.77
CA SER A 200 -13.45 -11.06 -3.11
C SER A 200 -12.40 -12.01 -3.69
N ALA A 201 -11.45 -11.49 -4.50
CA ALA A 201 -10.32 -12.28 -5.00
C ALA A 201 -9.38 -12.67 -3.86
N ALA A 202 -9.03 -11.75 -2.95
CA ALA A 202 -8.22 -12.03 -1.78
C ALA A 202 -8.79 -13.18 -0.93
N ALA A 203 -10.08 -13.11 -0.61
CA ALA A 203 -10.77 -14.14 0.15
C ALA A 203 -10.75 -15.51 -0.56
N ARG A 204 -10.89 -15.52 -1.89
CA ARG A 204 -10.82 -16.76 -2.72
C ARG A 204 -9.46 -17.45 -2.62
N TYR A 205 -8.38 -16.69 -2.48
CA TYR A 205 -7.03 -17.22 -2.37
C TYR A 205 -6.57 -17.46 -0.92
N GLY A 206 -7.42 -17.15 0.07
CA GLY A 206 -7.10 -17.24 1.49
C GLY A 206 -6.14 -16.15 1.97
N ILE A 207 -6.05 -15.05 1.23
CA ILE A 207 -5.29 -13.87 1.62
C ILE A 207 -6.22 -12.99 2.48
N ILE A 208 -5.73 -12.56 3.64
CA ILE A 208 -6.49 -11.80 4.62
C ILE A 208 -5.95 -10.38 4.69
N GLY A 209 -6.85 -9.41 4.58
CA GLY A 209 -6.56 -7.98 4.65
C GLY A 209 -7.27 -7.18 3.57
N THR A 210 -7.40 -5.88 3.84
CA THR A 210 -8.07 -4.90 2.98
C THR A 210 -7.25 -3.62 2.82
N SER A 211 -6.03 -3.61 3.32
CA SER A 211 -5.15 -2.44 3.23
C SER A 211 -4.86 -2.06 1.77
N PRO A 212 -4.73 -0.76 1.45
CA PRO A 212 -4.45 -0.30 0.09
C PRO A 212 -3.19 -0.92 -0.52
N ALA A 213 -2.14 -1.11 0.28
CA ALA A 213 -0.89 -1.72 -0.17
C ALA A 213 -1.06 -3.19 -0.56
N LEU A 214 -1.86 -3.96 0.20
CA LEU A 214 -2.20 -5.35 -0.12
C LEU A 214 -3.07 -5.43 -1.37
N LEU A 215 -4.10 -4.57 -1.48
CA LEU A 215 -5.00 -4.53 -2.63
C LEU A 215 -4.25 -4.14 -3.91
N GLN A 216 -3.24 -3.27 -3.83
CA GLN A 216 -2.37 -2.96 -4.96
C GLN A 216 -1.62 -4.20 -5.44
N ALA A 217 -0.95 -4.94 -4.54
CA ALA A 217 -0.23 -6.17 -4.88
C ALA A 217 -1.17 -7.24 -5.47
N LEU A 218 -2.40 -7.36 -4.95
CA LEU A 218 -3.44 -8.24 -5.50
C LEU A 218 -3.89 -7.78 -6.89
N GLY A 219 -4.04 -6.49 -7.13
CA GLY A 219 -4.36 -5.94 -8.45
C GLY A 219 -3.27 -6.21 -9.47
N GLU A 220 -2.00 -6.17 -9.08
CA GLU A 220 -0.88 -6.58 -9.92
C GLU A 220 -0.93 -8.09 -10.23
N LEU A 221 -1.18 -8.92 -9.22
CA LEU A 221 -1.34 -10.37 -9.37
C LEU A 221 -2.45 -10.72 -10.38
N GLU A 222 -3.64 -10.15 -10.22
CA GLU A 222 -4.78 -10.43 -11.11
C GLU A 222 -4.47 -10.06 -12.57
N ARG A 223 -3.82 -8.91 -12.79
CA ARG A 223 -3.43 -8.46 -14.14
C ARG A 223 -2.47 -9.42 -14.83
N VAL A 224 -1.53 -10.04 -14.07
CA VAL A 224 -0.48 -10.90 -14.64
C VAL A 224 -0.82 -12.38 -14.59
N SER A 225 -1.88 -12.76 -13.90
CA SER A 225 -2.23 -14.16 -13.66
C SER A 225 -2.42 -14.95 -14.94
N GLN A 226 -3.01 -14.35 -15.97
CA GLN A 226 -3.29 -14.96 -17.26
C GLN A 226 -2.09 -15.02 -18.21
N ALA A 227 -1.01 -14.29 -17.93
CA ALA A 227 0.21 -14.29 -18.72
C ALA A 227 1.06 -15.55 -18.43
N ALA A 228 1.78 -16.03 -19.44
CA ALA A 228 2.73 -17.13 -19.27
C ALA A 228 4.09 -16.66 -18.72
N ALA A 229 4.28 -15.36 -18.54
CA ALA A 229 5.54 -14.77 -18.08
C ALA A 229 5.92 -15.19 -16.66
N SER A 230 7.22 -15.17 -16.37
CA SER A 230 7.74 -15.38 -15.02
C SER A 230 7.32 -14.25 -14.09
N VAL A 231 6.94 -14.58 -12.86
CA VAL A 231 6.58 -13.63 -11.80
C VAL A 231 7.63 -13.71 -10.70
N LEU A 232 8.14 -12.55 -10.28
CA LEU A 232 9.08 -12.43 -9.18
C LEU A 232 8.41 -11.74 -7.98
N LEU A 233 8.18 -12.49 -6.90
CA LEU A 233 7.61 -11.99 -5.66
C LEU A 233 8.72 -11.44 -4.76
N LEU A 234 8.68 -10.15 -4.48
CA LEU A 234 9.63 -9.44 -3.64
C LEU A 234 8.98 -9.09 -2.30
N GLY A 235 9.72 -9.25 -1.22
CA GLY A 235 9.24 -8.86 0.12
C GLY A 235 9.94 -9.61 1.23
N ASP A 236 9.84 -9.06 2.45
CA ASP A 236 10.48 -9.61 3.63
C ASP A 236 10.03 -11.04 3.94
N SER A 237 10.81 -11.73 4.79
CA SER A 237 10.40 -13.04 5.29
C SER A 237 9.09 -12.93 6.07
N GLY A 238 8.17 -13.88 5.83
CA GLY A 238 6.89 -13.94 6.54
C GLY A 238 5.80 -13.00 6.01
N THR A 239 5.97 -12.30 4.88
CA THR A 239 4.95 -11.42 4.28
C THR A 239 3.81 -12.16 3.57
N GLY A 240 3.98 -13.47 3.28
CA GLY A 240 2.97 -14.30 2.61
C GLY A 240 3.28 -14.60 1.15
N LYS A 241 4.55 -14.53 0.71
CA LYS A 241 4.99 -14.81 -0.68
C LYS A 241 4.45 -16.14 -1.22
N GLU A 242 4.40 -17.18 -0.38
CA GLU A 242 3.87 -18.49 -0.75
C GLU A 242 2.38 -18.47 -1.11
N LEU A 243 1.55 -17.76 -0.32
CA LEU A 243 0.12 -17.59 -0.62
C LEU A 243 -0.09 -16.83 -1.92
N PHE A 244 0.71 -15.79 -2.17
CA PHE A 244 0.70 -15.06 -3.43
C PHE A 244 1.11 -15.94 -4.62
N ALA A 245 2.14 -16.77 -4.48
CA ALA A 245 2.55 -17.72 -5.53
C ALA A 245 1.42 -18.70 -5.86
N ARG A 246 0.76 -19.23 -4.84
CA ARG A 246 -0.42 -20.09 -5.01
C ARG A 246 -1.57 -19.35 -5.66
N ALA A 247 -1.82 -18.09 -5.29
CA ALA A 247 -2.85 -17.25 -5.90
C ALA A 247 -2.57 -16.99 -7.39
N VAL A 248 -1.31 -16.70 -7.77
CA VAL A 248 -0.88 -16.58 -9.19
C VAL A 248 -1.20 -17.85 -9.98
N HIS A 249 -0.96 -19.03 -9.39
CA HIS A 249 -1.29 -20.31 -10.02
C HIS A 249 -2.80 -20.50 -10.16
N LEU A 250 -3.56 -20.33 -9.08
CA LEU A 250 -5.02 -20.52 -9.05
C LEU A 250 -5.77 -19.55 -9.96
N ALA A 251 -5.26 -18.33 -10.13
CA ALA A 251 -5.81 -17.32 -11.02
C ALA A 251 -5.44 -17.55 -12.50
N SER A 252 -4.52 -18.48 -12.80
CA SER A 252 -4.00 -18.72 -14.15
C SER A 252 -4.82 -19.75 -14.95
N LYS A 253 -4.50 -19.86 -16.24
CA LYS A 253 -5.02 -20.93 -17.10
C LYS A 253 -4.52 -22.33 -16.71
N ARG A 254 -3.53 -22.43 -15.80
CA ARG A 254 -2.91 -23.67 -15.33
C ARG A 254 -3.41 -24.09 -13.94
N ARG A 255 -4.50 -23.50 -13.44
CA ARG A 255 -5.01 -23.70 -12.07
C ARG A 255 -5.30 -25.18 -11.71
N ASP A 256 -5.64 -25.97 -12.71
CA ASP A 256 -5.96 -27.41 -12.54
C ASP A 256 -4.75 -28.33 -12.81
N ALA A 257 -3.59 -27.74 -13.13
CA ALA A 257 -2.32 -28.41 -13.39
C ALA A 257 -1.44 -28.49 -12.13
N PRO A 258 -0.32 -29.24 -12.13
CA PRO A 258 0.55 -29.35 -10.96
C PRO A 258 1.10 -28.01 -10.49
N PHE A 259 1.12 -27.80 -9.16
CA PHE A 259 1.81 -26.70 -8.49
C PHE A 259 2.91 -27.28 -7.60
N ILE A 260 4.16 -27.19 -8.07
CA ILE A 260 5.33 -27.72 -7.36
C ILE A 260 6.00 -26.58 -6.59
N LYS A 261 6.11 -26.76 -5.27
CA LYS A 261 6.74 -25.81 -4.37
C LYS A 261 8.13 -26.29 -3.99
N VAL A 262 9.12 -25.44 -4.14
CA VAL A 262 10.52 -25.69 -3.82
C VAL A 262 11.06 -24.55 -2.96
N ASN A 263 11.62 -24.87 -1.81
CA ASN A 263 12.35 -23.89 -0.99
C ASN A 263 13.85 -24.09 -1.24
N CYS A 264 14.47 -23.14 -1.94
CA CYS A 264 15.90 -23.21 -2.29
C CYS A 264 16.80 -23.21 -1.05
N ALA A 265 16.47 -22.47 0.00
CA ALA A 265 17.27 -22.45 1.23
C ALA A 265 17.26 -23.78 2.02
N ALA A 266 16.32 -24.67 1.76
CA ALA A 266 16.19 -25.93 2.48
C ALA A 266 16.94 -27.10 1.83
N ILE A 267 17.49 -26.92 0.61
CA ILE A 267 18.13 -27.99 -0.14
C ILE A 267 19.65 -27.89 0.05
N PRO A 268 20.32 -28.98 0.47
CA PRO A 268 21.77 -29.03 0.46
C PRO A 268 22.35 -28.88 -0.94
N ASP A 269 23.45 -28.13 -1.10
CA ASP A 269 24.07 -27.83 -2.40
C ASP A 269 24.35 -29.08 -3.25
N THR A 270 24.72 -30.19 -2.62
CA THR A 270 25.02 -31.46 -3.28
C THR A 270 23.79 -32.17 -3.88
N LEU A 271 22.58 -31.82 -3.42
CA LEU A 271 21.33 -32.45 -3.85
C LEU A 271 20.53 -31.56 -4.81
N PHE A 272 20.88 -30.28 -4.94
CA PHE A 272 20.15 -29.34 -5.76
C PHE A 272 19.86 -29.82 -7.18
N GLU A 273 20.92 -30.28 -7.85
CA GLU A 273 20.81 -30.73 -9.23
C GLU A 273 19.90 -31.93 -9.38
N SER A 274 20.09 -32.92 -8.52
CA SER A 274 19.29 -34.15 -8.51
C SER A 274 17.81 -33.91 -8.18
N GLU A 275 17.50 -32.99 -7.27
CA GLU A 275 16.11 -32.69 -6.89
C GLU A 275 15.42 -31.82 -7.94
N LEU A 276 16.08 -30.77 -8.48
CA LEU A 276 15.48 -29.90 -9.47
C LEU A 276 15.28 -30.58 -10.83
N PHE A 277 16.34 -31.25 -11.34
CA PHE A 277 16.38 -31.76 -12.72
C PHE A 277 16.24 -33.28 -12.81
N GLY A 278 16.31 -34.01 -11.67
CA GLY A 278 16.27 -35.46 -11.63
C GLY A 278 17.62 -36.12 -11.90
N HIS A 279 17.67 -37.43 -11.77
CA HIS A 279 18.89 -38.21 -12.01
C HIS A 279 18.57 -39.53 -12.69
N GLU A 280 19.52 -40.03 -13.45
CA GLU A 280 19.53 -41.36 -14.03
C GLU A 280 20.13 -42.37 -13.02
N ARG A 281 19.85 -43.65 -13.21
CA ARG A 281 20.44 -44.71 -12.41
C ARG A 281 21.97 -44.68 -12.52
N GLY A 282 22.66 -44.71 -11.37
CA GLY A 282 24.13 -44.67 -11.33
C GLY A 282 24.74 -43.26 -11.44
N ALA A 283 23.97 -42.20 -11.41
CA ALA A 283 24.48 -40.84 -11.53
C ALA A 283 25.37 -40.40 -10.35
N PHE A 284 25.18 -40.99 -9.19
CA PHE A 284 26.03 -40.81 -7.99
C PHE A 284 25.93 -42.02 -7.08
N THR A 285 26.79 -42.10 -6.07
CA THR A 285 26.79 -43.17 -5.08
C THR A 285 25.49 -43.15 -4.27
N GLY A 286 24.62 -44.15 -4.49
CA GLY A 286 23.26 -44.20 -3.92
C GLY A 286 22.11 -44.00 -4.91
N ALA A 287 22.40 -43.64 -6.16
CA ALA A 287 21.40 -43.51 -7.24
C ALA A 287 20.99 -44.89 -7.79
N ASN A 288 20.27 -45.69 -6.99
CA ASN A 288 19.87 -47.06 -7.36
C ASN A 288 18.79 -47.10 -8.44
N THR A 289 17.97 -46.05 -8.56
CA THR A 289 16.88 -45.90 -9.55
C THR A 289 16.93 -44.53 -10.19
N ALA A 290 16.40 -44.42 -11.40
CA ALA A 290 16.19 -43.09 -12.01
C ALA A 290 15.01 -42.39 -11.32
N ARG A 291 15.11 -41.06 -11.14
CA ARG A 291 14.05 -40.26 -10.50
C ARG A 291 13.83 -38.95 -11.28
N ALA A 292 12.57 -38.65 -11.55
CA ALA A 292 12.16 -37.39 -12.15
C ALA A 292 12.34 -36.20 -11.18
N GLY A 293 12.91 -35.11 -11.68
CA GLY A 293 13.12 -33.88 -10.92
C GLY A 293 11.83 -33.04 -10.82
N TRP A 294 11.88 -31.98 -10.01
CA TRP A 294 10.74 -31.10 -9.81
C TRP A 294 10.29 -30.35 -11.08
N PHE A 295 11.20 -30.04 -12.01
CA PHE A 295 10.81 -29.47 -13.30
C PHE A 295 9.98 -30.42 -14.14
N GLU A 296 10.30 -31.70 -14.16
CA GLU A 296 9.49 -32.73 -14.85
C GLU A 296 8.13 -32.90 -14.19
N GLN A 297 8.10 -32.91 -12.82
CA GLN A 297 6.84 -33.01 -12.07
C GLN A 297 5.94 -31.79 -12.25
N ALA A 298 6.52 -30.62 -12.54
CA ALA A 298 5.81 -29.38 -12.79
C ALA A 298 5.39 -29.21 -14.26
N ASP A 299 5.64 -30.19 -15.12
CA ASP A 299 5.32 -30.05 -16.54
C ASP A 299 3.85 -29.69 -16.78
N ARG A 300 3.64 -28.72 -17.70
CA ARG A 300 2.35 -28.08 -18.00
C ARG A 300 1.71 -27.30 -16.84
N GLY A 301 2.35 -27.30 -15.68
CA GLY A 301 1.94 -26.64 -14.44
C GLY A 301 2.74 -25.40 -14.11
N THR A 302 2.93 -25.19 -12.82
CA THR A 302 3.68 -24.06 -12.24
C THR A 302 4.70 -24.57 -11.24
N ILE A 303 5.94 -24.11 -11.34
CA ILE A 303 6.95 -24.29 -10.30
C ILE A 303 7.11 -22.99 -9.52
N PHE A 304 7.08 -23.10 -8.21
CA PHE A 304 7.34 -22.00 -7.28
C PHE A 304 8.69 -22.20 -6.61
N LEU A 305 9.65 -21.32 -6.88
CA LEU A 305 10.98 -21.31 -6.28
C LEU A 305 11.04 -20.24 -5.19
N ASP A 306 10.93 -20.66 -3.93
CA ASP A 306 11.07 -19.77 -2.78
C ASP A 306 12.53 -19.57 -2.43
N GLU A 307 12.89 -18.36 -2.00
CA GLU A 307 14.25 -17.93 -1.66
C GLU A 307 15.24 -18.19 -2.82
N ILE A 308 14.87 -17.73 -4.04
CA ILE A 308 15.66 -17.94 -5.26
C ILE A 308 17.08 -17.35 -5.17
N GLY A 309 17.30 -16.34 -4.32
CA GLY A 309 18.60 -15.75 -4.04
C GLY A 309 19.60 -16.68 -3.36
N GLU A 310 19.15 -17.85 -2.83
CA GLU A 310 20.01 -18.86 -2.23
C GLU A 310 20.50 -19.90 -3.26
N LEU A 311 20.10 -19.80 -4.53
CA LEU A 311 20.45 -20.75 -5.56
C LEU A 311 21.97 -20.70 -5.89
N PRO A 312 22.73 -21.81 -5.83
CA PRO A 312 24.13 -21.83 -6.19
C PRO A 312 24.37 -21.38 -7.65
N LEU A 313 25.47 -20.67 -7.93
CA LEU A 313 25.78 -20.12 -9.26
C LEU A 313 25.72 -21.15 -10.40
N LEU A 314 26.17 -22.38 -10.14
CA LEU A 314 26.09 -23.47 -11.11
C LEU A 314 24.64 -23.79 -11.48
N MET A 315 23.76 -23.81 -10.48
CA MET A 315 22.34 -24.10 -10.66
C MET A 315 21.61 -22.94 -11.35
N GLN A 316 22.05 -21.69 -11.12
CA GLN A 316 21.53 -20.53 -11.83
C GLN A 316 21.77 -20.67 -13.35
N THR A 317 22.91 -21.21 -13.77
CA THR A 317 23.20 -21.44 -15.20
C THR A 317 22.26 -22.51 -15.79
N LYS A 318 22.01 -23.60 -15.07
CA LYS A 318 21.09 -24.66 -15.53
C LYS A 318 19.64 -24.19 -15.55
N LEU A 319 19.24 -23.43 -14.54
CA LEU A 319 17.89 -22.83 -14.50
C LEU A 319 17.68 -21.89 -15.69
N LEU A 320 18.67 -21.05 -16.01
CA LEU A 320 18.59 -20.14 -17.15
C LEU A 320 18.38 -20.91 -18.47
N ARG A 321 19.15 -21.97 -18.70
CA ARG A 321 18.95 -22.83 -19.88
C ARG A 321 17.56 -23.43 -19.95
N THR A 322 17.08 -24.00 -18.84
CA THR A 322 15.72 -24.55 -18.77
C THR A 322 14.65 -23.51 -19.10
N LEU A 323 14.82 -22.25 -18.65
CA LEU A 323 13.88 -21.17 -18.93
C LEU A 323 13.97 -20.63 -20.37
N GLN A 324 15.10 -20.82 -21.04
CA GLN A 324 15.32 -20.37 -22.42
C GLN A 324 14.92 -21.45 -23.44
N GLU A 325 15.35 -22.69 -23.20
CA GLU A 325 15.25 -23.80 -24.14
C GLU A 325 13.97 -24.64 -23.91
N GLY A 326 13.39 -24.55 -22.70
CA GLY A 326 12.23 -25.39 -22.35
C GLY A 326 12.57 -26.87 -22.21
N THR A 327 13.85 -27.20 -21.95
CA THR A 327 14.35 -28.56 -21.78
C THR A 327 15.17 -28.69 -20.51
N ILE A 328 15.25 -29.90 -19.98
CA ILE A 328 16.15 -30.26 -18.88
C ILE A 328 16.96 -31.49 -19.26
N VAL A 329 18.11 -31.67 -18.59
CA VAL A 329 18.93 -32.87 -18.67
C VAL A 329 19.10 -33.42 -17.27
N ARG A 330 18.76 -34.70 -17.06
CA ARG A 330 18.93 -35.38 -15.76
C ARG A 330 20.41 -35.55 -15.43
N LEU A 331 20.73 -35.51 -14.15
CA LEU A 331 22.08 -35.77 -13.66
C LEU A 331 22.54 -37.19 -14.12
N GLY A 332 23.71 -37.28 -14.73
CA GLY A 332 24.23 -38.50 -15.33
C GLY A 332 23.61 -38.89 -16.69
N GLY A 333 22.60 -38.16 -17.15
CA GLY A 333 21.95 -38.37 -18.45
C GLY A 333 22.51 -37.48 -19.55
N LYS A 334 22.23 -37.84 -20.82
CA LYS A 334 22.54 -37.05 -22.00
C LYS A 334 21.29 -36.65 -22.80
N ARG A 335 20.14 -37.15 -22.40
CA ARG A 335 18.88 -36.94 -23.10
C ARG A 335 18.23 -35.66 -22.58
N GLU A 336 17.86 -34.79 -23.51
CA GLU A 336 17.01 -33.64 -23.21
C GLU A 336 15.55 -34.06 -23.05
N VAL A 337 14.91 -33.57 -21.99
CA VAL A 337 13.50 -33.79 -21.69
C VAL A 337 12.79 -32.46 -21.81
N PRO A 338 11.84 -32.30 -22.75
CA PRO A 338 11.08 -31.07 -22.89
C PRO A 338 10.16 -30.84 -21.68
N VAL A 339 10.09 -29.62 -21.19
CA VAL A 339 9.23 -29.22 -20.07
C VAL A 339 8.58 -27.86 -20.38
N ASN A 340 7.29 -27.74 -20.11
CA ASN A 340 6.52 -26.51 -20.27
C ASN A 340 6.04 -26.01 -18.90
N VAL A 341 6.87 -25.28 -18.19
CA VAL A 341 6.61 -24.88 -16.81
C VAL A 341 6.48 -23.37 -16.69
N ARG A 342 5.44 -22.88 -16.00
CA ARG A 342 5.38 -21.48 -15.58
C ARG A 342 6.20 -21.31 -14.31
N LEU A 343 7.09 -20.32 -14.31
CA LEU A 343 7.92 -20.01 -13.16
C LEU A 343 7.30 -18.88 -12.31
N VAL A 344 7.20 -19.11 -11.01
CA VAL A 344 7.01 -18.09 -9.98
C VAL A 344 8.21 -18.18 -9.03
N ALA A 345 8.96 -17.11 -8.87
CA ALA A 345 10.09 -17.04 -7.97
C ALA A 345 9.82 -16.06 -6.82
N ALA A 346 10.40 -16.31 -5.66
CA ALA A 346 10.29 -15.41 -4.51
C ALA A 346 11.64 -15.22 -3.83
N THR A 347 11.87 -14.03 -3.28
CA THR A 347 13.06 -13.72 -2.50
C THR A 347 12.82 -12.56 -1.53
N ASN A 348 13.58 -12.54 -0.44
CA ASN A 348 13.72 -11.42 0.47
C ASN A 348 15.03 -10.65 0.25
N ARG A 349 15.92 -11.13 -0.64
CA ARG A 349 17.18 -10.47 -0.97
C ARG A 349 17.01 -9.47 -2.10
N ASP A 350 17.83 -8.42 -2.08
CA ASP A 350 18.01 -7.54 -3.23
C ASP A 350 18.89 -8.23 -4.29
N LEU A 351 18.22 -8.83 -5.29
CA LEU A 351 18.93 -9.54 -6.36
C LEU A 351 19.78 -8.61 -7.21
N SER A 352 19.46 -7.31 -7.32
CA SER A 352 20.30 -6.36 -8.06
C SER A 352 21.64 -6.16 -7.37
N HIS A 353 21.63 -6.02 -6.06
CA HIS A 353 22.83 -5.96 -5.24
C HIS A 353 23.62 -7.29 -5.25
N GLU A 354 22.93 -8.44 -5.25
CA GLU A 354 23.60 -9.75 -5.39
C GLU A 354 24.26 -9.93 -6.76
N VAL A 355 23.69 -9.35 -7.83
CA VAL A 355 24.32 -9.32 -9.16
C VAL A 355 25.61 -8.49 -9.14
N GLU A 356 25.62 -7.34 -8.48
CA GLU A 356 26.82 -6.50 -8.35
C GLU A 356 27.95 -7.19 -7.59
N ARG A 357 27.61 -7.98 -6.57
CA ARG A 357 28.55 -8.76 -5.76
C ARG A 357 28.99 -10.09 -6.40
N GLY A 358 28.41 -10.44 -7.55
CA GLY A 358 28.68 -11.71 -8.23
C GLY A 358 28.03 -12.94 -7.58
N GLY A 359 27.12 -12.77 -6.60
CA GLY A 359 26.36 -13.85 -5.97
C GLY A 359 25.18 -14.32 -6.83
N PHE A 360 24.73 -13.48 -7.76
CA PHE A 360 23.64 -13.82 -8.68
C PHE A 360 23.99 -13.41 -10.12
N ARG A 361 23.62 -14.24 -11.09
CA ARG A 361 23.91 -13.98 -12.51
C ARG A 361 22.97 -12.92 -13.06
N ARG A 362 23.53 -11.95 -13.79
CA ARG A 362 22.80 -10.85 -14.42
C ARG A 362 21.79 -11.34 -15.47
N ASP A 363 22.15 -12.34 -16.27
CA ASP A 363 21.29 -12.91 -17.30
C ASP A 363 20.06 -13.61 -16.73
N LEU A 364 20.22 -14.37 -15.65
CA LEU A 364 19.11 -14.98 -14.93
C LEU A 364 18.23 -13.92 -14.25
N TYR A 365 18.82 -12.89 -13.64
CA TYR A 365 18.06 -11.80 -13.03
C TYR A 365 17.07 -11.17 -14.02
N TYR A 366 17.51 -10.79 -15.22
CA TYR A 366 16.62 -10.22 -16.23
C TYR A 366 15.56 -11.20 -16.74
N ARG A 367 15.85 -12.49 -16.74
CA ARG A 367 14.88 -13.53 -17.13
C ARG A 367 13.82 -13.78 -16.05
N LEU A 368 14.16 -13.59 -14.78
CA LEU A 368 13.23 -13.72 -13.65
C LEU A 368 12.43 -12.43 -13.42
N ASN A 369 13.08 -11.28 -13.53
CA ASN A 369 12.52 -9.97 -13.22
C ASN A 369 11.69 -9.39 -14.38
N VAL A 370 10.83 -10.23 -14.98
CA VAL A 370 9.90 -9.81 -16.04
C VAL A 370 8.70 -9.08 -15.44
N ILE A 371 8.14 -9.64 -14.38
CA ILE A 371 6.99 -9.06 -13.67
C ILE A 371 7.29 -9.13 -12.16
N PRO A 372 7.89 -8.08 -11.59
CA PRO A 372 8.06 -7.99 -10.15
C PRO A 372 6.74 -7.60 -9.47
N ILE A 373 6.38 -8.29 -8.39
CA ILE A 373 5.29 -7.93 -7.48
C ILE A 373 5.88 -7.77 -6.09
N ARG A 374 5.80 -6.57 -5.54
CA ARG A 374 6.25 -6.29 -4.18
C ARG A 374 5.14 -6.54 -3.18
N LEU A 375 5.39 -7.44 -2.23
CA LEU A 375 4.49 -7.67 -1.12
C LEU A 375 4.82 -6.70 0.02
N PRO A 376 3.84 -5.97 0.55
CA PRO A 376 4.06 -5.06 1.66
C PRO A 376 4.42 -5.83 2.95
N SER A 377 5.32 -5.26 3.73
CA SER A 377 5.56 -5.69 5.10
C SER A 377 4.32 -5.48 5.98
N LEU A 378 4.23 -6.17 7.12
CA LEU A 378 3.10 -5.99 8.01
C LEU A 378 3.06 -4.58 8.64
N ALA A 379 4.22 -3.93 8.75
CA ALA A 379 4.33 -2.54 9.19
C ALA A 379 3.71 -1.54 8.18
N GLU A 380 3.72 -1.85 6.88
CA GLU A 380 3.12 -1.05 5.81
C GLU A 380 1.61 -1.28 5.66
N ARG A 381 1.05 -2.29 6.37
CA ARG A 381 -0.38 -2.67 6.34
C ARG A 381 -0.94 -2.93 7.74
N ARG A 382 -0.77 -1.99 8.65
CA ARG A 382 -1.17 -2.14 10.06
C ARG A 382 -2.65 -2.43 10.24
N GLU A 383 -3.50 -1.93 9.36
CA GLU A 383 -4.95 -2.18 9.31
C GLU A 383 -5.27 -3.68 9.20
N ASP A 384 -4.38 -4.47 8.59
CA ASP A 384 -4.57 -5.91 8.40
C ASP A 384 -4.15 -6.73 9.63
N ILE A 385 -3.46 -6.14 10.63
CA ILE A 385 -2.97 -6.85 11.82
C ILE A 385 -4.13 -7.41 12.63
N ARG A 386 -5.17 -6.61 12.89
CA ARG A 386 -6.34 -7.04 13.67
C ARG A 386 -7.11 -8.19 13.00
N PRO A 387 -7.51 -8.13 11.72
CA PRO A 387 -8.17 -9.26 11.06
C PRO A 387 -7.29 -10.50 10.98
N LEU A 388 -5.97 -10.36 10.76
CA LEU A 388 -5.02 -11.48 10.77
C LEU A 388 -4.92 -12.12 12.16
N ALA A 389 -4.78 -11.33 13.22
CA ALA A 389 -4.72 -11.80 14.60
C ALA A 389 -5.98 -12.60 14.98
N LEU A 390 -7.16 -12.06 14.65
CA LEU A 390 -8.44 -12.74 14.91
C LEU A 390 -8.58 -14.02 14.09
N HIS A 391 -8.14 -14.03 12.84
CA HIS A 391 -8.14 -15.25 12.02
C HIS A 391 -7.26 -16.34 12.63
N PHE A 392 -6.01 -16.00 13.00
CA PHE A 392 -5.11 -16.96 13.62
C PHE A 392 -5.64 -17.44 14.98
N LEU A 393 -6.16 -16.50 15.80
CA LEU A 393 -6.77 -16.82 17.09
C LEU A 393 -7.88 -17.87 16.93
N ASN A 394 -8.82 -17.63 16.02
CA ASN A 394 -9.93 -18.54 15.76
C ASN A 394 -9.44 -19.90 15.26
N ARG A 395 -8.53 -19.93 14.30
CA ARG A 395 -7.96 -21.15 13.74
C ARG A 395 -7.23 -21.98 14.81
N ILE A 396 -6.42 -21.34 15.65
CA ILE A 396 -5.62 -22.01 16.66
C ILE A 396 -6.51 -22.48 17.84
N ASN A 397 -7.51 -21.67 18.23
CA ASN A 397 -8.52 -22.09 19.20
C ASN A 397 -9.24 -23.36 18.77
N GLN A 398 -9.69 -23.43 17.51
CA GLN A 398 -10.36 -24.60 16.96
C GLN A 398 -9.44 -25.84 16.95
N ALA A 399 -8.19 -25.67 16.51
CA ALA A 399 -7.22 -26.76 16.46
C ALA A 399 -6.86 -27.33 17.84
N ASN A 400 -6.87 -26.49 18.87
CA ASN A 400 -6.46 -26.87 20.23
C ASN A 400 -7.61 -26.99 21.24
N GLN A 401 -8.88 -26.86 20.77
CA GLN A 401 -10.09 -26.91 21.61
C GLN A 401 -10.04 -25.90 22.77
N ARG A 402 -9.45 -24.72 22.50
CA ARG A 402 -9.36 -23.59 23.43
C ARG A 402 -10.40 -22.53 23.08
N ASN A 403 -10.70 -21.65 24.03
CA ASN A 403 -11.62 -20.52 23.84
C ASN A 403 -11.00 -19.22 24.37
N VAL A 404 -9.85 -18.86 23.80
CA VAL A 404 -9.11 -17.65 24.19
C VAL A 404 -9.63 -16.47 23.37
N HIS A 405 -9.81 -15.32 24.02
CA HIS A 405 -10.22 -14.07 23.42
C HIS A 405 -9.22 -12.96 23.73
N LEU A 406 -9.08 -12.00 22.83
CA LEU A 406 -8.26 -10.81 23.02
C LEU A 406 -9.13 -9.63 23.42
N SER A 407 -8.75 -8.90 24.47
CA SER A 407 -9.39 -7.63 24.81
C SER A 407 -9.11 -6.58 23.71
N PRO A 408 -9.95 -5.53 23.56
CA PRO A 408 -9.68 -4.43 22.63
C PRO A 408 -8.29 -3.80 22.84
N ALA A 409 -7.89 -3.58 24.09
CA ALA A 409 -6.57 -3.04 24.43
C ALA A 409 -5.41 -3.97 24.05
N ALA A 410 -5.63 -5.30 24.04
CA ALA A 410 -4.64 -6.26 23.54
C ALA A 410 -4.54 -6.21 22.00
N LEU A 411 -5.64 -6.06 21.30
CA LEU A 411 -5.63 -5.88 19.84
C LEU A 411 -4.92 -4.59 19.43
N ASP A 412 -5.17 -3.49 20.12
CA ASP A 412 -4.48 -2.21 19.89
C ASP A 412 -2.96 -2.32 20.14
N ALA A 413 -2.56 -3.11 21.15
CA ALA A 413 -1.15 -3.39 21.42
C ALA A 413 -0.50 -4.23 20.31
N LEU A 414 -1.22 -5.18 19.69
CA LEU A 414 -0.73 -5.91 18.51
C LEU A 414 -0.54 -5.00 17.30
N GLU A 415 -1.47 -4.07 17.06
CA GLU A 415 -1.38 -3.09 15.95
C GLU A 415 -0.19 -2.14 16.11
N ALA A 416 0.18 -1.81 17.35
CA ALA A 416 1.29 -0.92 17.64
C ALA A 416 2.69 -1.56 17.43
N GLN A 417 2.80 -2.89 17.34
CA GLN A 417 4.08 -3.57 17.19
C GLN A 417 4.67 -3.44 15.77
N PRO A 418 6.00 -3.43 15.63
CA PRO A 418 6.67 -3.29 14.33
C PRO A 418 6.68 -4.55 13.48
N TRP A 419 6.49 -5.75 14.05
CA TRP A 419 6.45 -7.05 13.41
C TRP A 419 7.57 -7.31 12.38
N PRO A 420 8.85 -7.32 12.75
CA PRO A 420 9.95 -7.57 11.81
C PRO A 420 9.87 -8.94 11.13
N GLY A 421 9.27 -9.94 11.77
CA GLY A 421 9.01 -11.26 11.19
C GLY A 421 7.64 -11.36 10.49
N ASN A 422 6.95 -10.24 10.30
CA ASN A 422 5.70 -10.11 9.57
C ASN A 422 4.58 -11.07 10.05
N ILE A 423 3.80 -11.63 9.14
CA ILE A 423 2.68 -12.54 9.46
C ILE A 423 3.15 -13.80 10.18
N ARG A 424 4.37 -14.29 9.86
CA ARG A 424 4.92 -15.49 10.53
C ARG A 424 5.15 -15.24 12.02
N GLU A 425 5.68 -14.08 12.37
CA GLU A 425 5.89 -13.68 13.77
C GLU A 425 4.57 -13.48 14.49
N LEU A 426 3.63 -12.74 13.88
CA LEU A 426 2.28 -12.56 14.44
C LEU A 426 1.59 -13.90 14.71
N SER A 427 1.61 -14.83 13.73
CA SER A 427 1.02 -16.17 13.90
C SER A 427 1.65 -16.93 15.05
N ASN A 428 2.98 -16.89 15.19
CA ASN A 428 3.70 -17.58 16.27
C ASN A 428 3.40 -16.97 17.65
N VAL A 429 3.21 -15.64 17.72
CA VAL A 429 2.82 -14.96 18.96
C VAL A 429 1.42 -15.39 19.38
N ILE A 430 0.46 -15.37 18.45
CA ILE A 430 -0.92 -15.82 18.72
C ILE A 430 -0.96 -17.30 19.10
N GLU A 431 -0.17 -18.15 18.45
CA GLU A 431 -0.08 -19.58 18.79
C GLU A 431 0.42 -19.79 20.22
N ARG A 432 1.53 -19.17 20.59
CA ARG A 432 2.05 -19.23 21.97
C ARG A 432 1.03 -18.70 22.98
N LEU A 433 0.35 -17.61 22.66
CA LEU A 433 -0.66 -17.02 23.49
C LEU A 433 -1.84 -17.97 23.71
N VAL A 434 -2.39 -18.58 22.66
CA VAL A 434 -3.51 -19.53 22.80
C VAL A 434 -3.10 -20.75 23.61
N LEU A 435 -1.88 -21.27 23.42
CA LEU A 435 -1.41 -22.46 24.12
C LEU A 435 -1.11 -22.21 25.60
N LEU A 436 -0.59 -21.03 25.96
CA LEU A 436 -0.02 -20.72 27.27
C LEU A 436 -0.82 -19.71 28.09
N ALA A 437 -1.89 -19.11 27.55
CA ALA A 437 -2.73 -18.21 28.33
C ALA A 437 -3.46 -18.93 29.46
N ASP A 438 -3.40 -18.35 30.65
CA ASP A 438 -4.06 -18.87 31.86
C ASP A 438 -5.55 -18.51 31.86
N ALA A 439 -5.91 -17.33 31.30
CA ALA A 439 -7.27 -16.81 31.24
C ALA A 439 -7.90 -16.95 29.85
N THR A 440 -9.22 -17.04 29.80
CA THR A 440 -9.98 -17.04 28.53
C THR A 440 -9.99 -15.66 27.85
N LEU A 441 -9.90 -14.57 28.62
CA LEU A 441 -9.80 -13.20 28.10
C LEU A 441 -8.41 -12.64 28.40
N VAL A 442 -7.61 -12.48 27.36
CA VAL A 442 -6.24 -11.96 27.44
C VAL A 442 -6.26 -10.44 27.48
N SER A 443 -5.74 -9.89 28.56
CA SER A 443 -5.51 -8.45 28.72
C SER A 443 -4.26 -7.97 27.99
N ARG A 444 -4.08 -6.64 27.88
CA ARG A 444 -2.85 -6.05 27.34
C ARG A 444 -1.60 -6.49 28.10
N THR A 445 -1.65 -6.47 29.42
CA THR A 445 -0.52 -6.83 30.30
C THR A 445 -0.13 -8.30 30.16
N GLU A 446 -1.09 -9.18 29.95
CA GLU A 446 -0.83 -10.59 29.70
C GLU A 446 -0.23 -10.79 28.30
N LEU A 447 -0.76 -10.12 27.26
CA LEU A 447 -0.21 -10.14 25.90
C LEU A 447 1.26 -9.70 25.88
N GLU A 448 1.63 -8.64 26.63
CA GLU A 448 3.01 -8.13 26.68
C GLU A 448 4.06 -9.17 27.11
N ARG A 449 3.63 -10.24 27.80
CA ARG A 449 4.51 -11.38 28.15
C ARG A 449 4.89 -12.22 26.95
N PHE A 450 4.08 -12.23 25.91
CA PHE A 450 4.25 -13.02 24.68
C PHE A 450 4.87 -12.21 23.55
N LEU A 451 4.78 -10.89 23.62
CA LEU A 451 5.38 -10.01 22.60
C LEU A 451 6.91 -10.14 22.60
N PRO A 452 7.55 -10.10 21.44
CA PRO A 452 8.99 -10.03 21.37
C PRO A 452 9.44 -8.75 22.09
N ARG A 453 10.32 -8.90 23.09
CA ARG A 453 10.97 -7.74 23.69
C ARG A 453 11.78 -7.11 22.59
N SER A 454 11.38 -5.92 22.14
CA SER A 454 12.22 -5.09 21.30
C SER A 454 13.51 -4.87 22.11
N LEU A 455 14.58 -5.57 21.71
CA LEU A 455 15.90 -5.14 22.12
C LEU A 455 16.00 -3.67 21.68
N PRO A 456 16.26 -2.73 22.58
CA PRO A 456 16.50 -1.38 22.15
C PRO A 456 17.56 -1.50 21.07
N ARG A 457 17.25 -1.05 19.87
CA ARG A 457 18.24 -0.84 18.82
C ARG A 457 19.17 0.19 19.45
N ALA A 458 20.26 -0.31 20.07
CA ALA A 458 21.30 0.56 20.55
C ALA A 458 21.64 1.40 19.34
N ALA A 459 21.24 2.66 19.36
CA ALA A 459 21.85 3.64 18.52
C ALA A 459 23.32 3.53 18.87
N LEU A 460 24.08 2.81 18.05
CA LEU A 460 25.52 2.92 18.06
C LEU A 460 25.74 4.43 17.94
N PRO A 461 26.29 5.10 18.94
CA PRO A 461 26.73 6.46 18.74
C PRO A 461 27.63 6.37 17.52
N ALA A 462 27.35 7.16 16.50
CA ALA A 462 28.25 7.37 15.39
C ALA A 462 29.45 8.16 15.96
N GLU A 463 30.30 7.48 16.74
CA GLU A 463 31.63 7.97 16.95
C GLU A 463 32.33 7.94 15.60
N PRO A 464 32.77 9.09 15.09
CA PRO A 464 33.54 9.09 13.86
C PRO A 464 34.77 8.21 14.12
N LEU A 465 34.91 7.16 13.29
CA LEU A 465 36.10 6.30 13.30
C LEU A 465 37.34 7.18 13.26
N PRO A 466 38.32 6.97 14.17
CA PRO A 466 39.53 7.74 14.16
C PRO A 466 40.22 7.61 12.77
N PRO A 467 40.77 8.72 12.24
CA PRO A 467 41.19 8.80 10.81
C PRO A 467 42.20 7.74 10.35
N HIS A 468 42.90 7.09 11.27
CA HIS A 468 43.89 6.05 10.97
C HIS A 468 43.30 4.66 10.66
N LEU A 469 41.98 4.48 10.82
CA LEU A 469 41.31 3.22 10.46
C LEU A 469 40.52 3.30 9.14
N LEU A 470 40.57 4.45 8.44
CA LEU A 470 39.92 4.60 7.13
C LEU A 470 40.86 4.15 6.02
N PRO A 471 40.39 3.34 5.06
CA PRO A 471 41.16 3.02 3.88
C PRO A 471 41.53 4.29 3.09
N PRO A 472 42.72 4.36 2.44
CA PRO A 472 43.26 5.61 1.87
C PRO A 472 42.37 6.32 0.84
N HIS A 473 41.45 5.61 0.19
CA HIS A 473 40.56 6.14 -0.84
C HIS A 473 39.30 6.89 -0.28
N LEU A 474 39.12 6.92 1.03
CA LEU A 474 38.01 7.63 1.69
C LEU A 474 38.46 8.90 2.42
N LEU A 475 39.74 9.27 2.35
CA LEU A 475 40.26 10.50 2.95
C LEU A 475 40.01 11.71 2.03
N PRO A 476 39.47 12.82 2.55
CA PRO A 476 39.34 14.03 1.75
C PRO A 476 40.70 14.61 1.36
N PRO A 477 40.84 15.25 0.17
CA PRO A 477 42.12 15.63 -0.46
C PRO A 477 43.03 16.61 0.33
N HIS A 478 42.51 17.28 1.35
CA HIS A 478 43.21 18.27 2.12
C HIS A 478 44.11 17.71 3.28
N LEU A 479 44.07 16.39 3.49
CA LEU A 479 44.88 15.70 4.50
C LEU A 479 46.12 14.97 3.90
N LEU A 480 46.32 15.05 2.61
CA LEU A 480 47.51 14.50 1.95
C LEU A 480 48.59 15.59 1.79
N ARG A 481 49.37 15.85 2.85
CA ARG A 481 50.67 16.53 2.70
C ARG A 481 51.80 15.60 3.09
N PRO A 482 52.82 15.44 2.24
CA PRO A 482 53.98 14.62 2.51
C PRO A 482 55.01 15.45 3.34
N ASN A 483 55.32 15.02 4.56
CA ASN A 483 56.57 15.42 5.18
C ASN A 483 57.28 14.18 5.71
N ALA A 484 58.51 14.11 5.29
CA ALA A 484 59.46 13.03 5.42
C ALA A 484 60.11 12.93 6.82
N LEU A 485 60.23 11.66 7.26
CA LEU A 485 61.38 11.03 7.95
C LEU A 485 61.77 11.55 9.38
N PRO A 486 62.48 10.71 10.22
CA PRO A 486 63.12 9.42 10.01
C PRO A 486 62.85 8.29 11.03
N LEU A 487 63.31 7.11 10.66
CA LEU A 487 63.50 5.94 11.51
C LEU A 487 64.38 6.23 12.73
N ASN A 488 64.02 5.69 13.92
CA ASN A 488 64.90 4.81 14.69
C ASN A 488 64.28 4.39 16.05
N SER A 489 64.62 3.17 16.40
CA SER A 489 64.78 2.57 17.73
C SER A 489 63.56 2.03 18.47
N LEU A 490 63.50 0.72 18.45
CA LEU A 490 62.99 -0.14 19.54
C LEU A 490 63.83 0.08 20.82
N PRO A 491 63.28 -0.15 22.04
CA PRO A 491 63.52 -1.47 22.62
C PRO A 491 62.36 -2.15 23.31
N SER A 492 62.48 -3.45 23.34
CA SER A 492 61.79 -4.46 24.14
C SER A 492 61.94 -4.23 25.64
N THR A 493 60.85 -4.45 26.41
CA THR A 493 60.97 -5.04 27.78
C THR A 493 59.58 -5.56 28.29
N ALA A 494 59.66 -6.77 28.70
CA ALA A 494 58.97 -7.67 29.61
C ALA A 494 57.79 -7.20 30.50
N LEU A 495 56.88 -8.19 30.65
CA LEU A 495 55.80 -8.39 31.61
C LEU A 495 56.25 -8.31 33.11
N PRO A 496 55.37 -8.17 34.12
CA PRO A 496 54.55 -9.30 34.58
C PRO A 496 53.12 -8.94 35.08
N PRO A 497 52.35 -9.88 35.64
CA PRO A 497 50.91 -9.96 35.63
C PRO A 497 50.24 -9.50 36.93
N SER A 498 48.94 -9.20 36.89
CA SER A 498 48.07 -9.29 38.07
C SER A 498 46.59 -9.51 37.69
N GLU A 499 46.02 -10.33 38.47
CA GLU A 499 44.68 -10.94 38.53
C GLU A 499 43.50 -9.96 38.57
N GLY A 500 42.34 -10.46 38.09
CA GLY A 500 41.01 -10.16 38.64
C GLY A 500 40.12 -9.30 37.80
N ASP A 501 39.19 -9.86 37.07
CA ASP A 501 37.74 -9.76 37.27
C ASP A 501 36.96 -10.28 36.04
N GLU A 502 35.94 -11.04 36.36
CA GLU A 502 35.07 -11.73 35.43
C GLU A 502 34.27 -10.78 34.56
N ALA A 503 34.34 -10.93 33.23
CA ALA A 503 33.42 -10.37 32.27
C ALA A 503 32.73 -11.47 31.46
N PRO A 504 31.45 -11.33 31.09
CA PRO A 504 30.64 -12.40 30.56
C PRO A 504 31.04 -12.79 29.14
N LEU A 505 31.14 -14.09 28.94
CA LEU A 505 31.50 -14.82 27.73
C LEU A 505 30.69 -14.40 26.47
N VAL A 506 31.29 -13.65 25.58
CA VAL A 506 30.90 -13.57 24.18
C VAL A 506 31.38 -14.84 23.50
N ARG A 507 30.45 -15.67 23.00
CA ARG A 507 30.79 -16.88 22.26
C ARG A 507 31.31 -16.52 20.87
N GLU A 508 32.61 -16.60 20.66
CA GLU A 508 33.23 -16.63 19.34
C GLU A 508 32.80 -17.88 18.57
N TYR A 509 32.47 -17.70 17.29
CA TYR A 509 32.14 -18.78 16.34
C TYR A 509 33.41 -19.54 16.01
N ARG A 510 33.75 -20.59 16.78
CA ARG A 510 34.90 -21.47 16.47
C ARG A 510 34.53 -22.43 15.37
N ARG A 511 35.37 -22.51 14.34
CA ARG A 511 35.36 -23.54 13.29
C ARG A 511 35.28 -24.93 13.93
N MET A 512 34.46 -25.82 13.35
CA MET A 512 34.28 -27.22 13.80
C MET A 512 35.63 -27.94 13.86
N HIS A 513 36.18 -28.11 15.04
CA HIS A 513 37.26 -29.06 15.25
C HIS A 513 36.67 -30.48 15.35
N SER A 514 37.16 -31.38 14.50
CA SER A 514 36.87 -32.81 14.59
C SER A 514 37.59 -33.35 15.82
N HIS A 515 36.87 -33.57 16.92
CA HIS A 515 37.45 -34.25 18.09
C HIS A 515 37.74 -35.69 17.76
N SER A 516 38.98 -36.16 18.04
CA SER A 516 39.37 -37.53 17.82
C SER A 516 38.62 -38.50 18.76
N ALA A 517 38.51 -39.76 18.38
CA ALA A 517 37.91 -40.81 19.21
C ALA A 517 38.52 -40.87 20.63
N GLN A 518 39.84 -40.66 20.69
CA GLN A 518 40.57 -40.61 21.95
C GLN A 518 40.18 -39.41 22.84
N ALA A 519 39.94 -38.24 22.26
CA ALA A 519 39.52 -37.06 23.01
C ALA A 519 38.13 -37.25 23.63
N LEU A 520 37.18 -37.85 22.91
CA LEU A 520 35.84 -38.18 23.42
C LEU A 520 35.88 -39.23 24.53
N ALA A 521 36.70 -40.29 24.39
CA ALA A 521 36.89 -41.33 25.40
C ALA A 521 37.53 -40.75 26.67
N GLN A 522 38.57 -39.93 26.55
CA GLN A 522 39.22 -39.28 27.70
C GLN A 522 38.30 -38.33 28.45
N ALA A 523 37.50 -37.53 27.69
CA ALA A 523 36.52 -36.64 28.32
C ALA A 523 35.45 -37.44 29.10
N LEU A 524 34.98 -38.55 28.55
CA LEU A 524 33.99 -39.40 29.22
C LEU A 524 34.57 -40.07 30.49
N ALA A 525 35.83 -40.55 30.42
CA ALA A 525 36.52 -41.13 31.57
C ALA A 525 36.79 -40.10 32.68
N ARG A 526 37.24 -38.87 32.34
CA ARG A 526 37.47 -37.79 33.30
C ARG A 526 36.21 -37.36 34.07
N HIS A 527 35.05 -37.53 33.47
CA HIS A 527 33.77 -37.15 34.06
C HIS A 527 32.94 -38.35 34.52
N GLY A 528 33.59 -39.52 34.80
CA GLY A 528 32.96 -40.68 35.38
C GLY A 528 31.77 -41.24 34.60
N GLY A 529 31.80 -41.17 33.26
CA GLY A 529 30.74 -41.66 32.37
C GLY A 529 29.59 -40.67 32.13
N ASN A 530 29.64 -39.46 32.72
CA ASN A 530 28.59 -38.45 32.54
C ASN A 530 28.74 -37.75 31.19
N GLN A 531 27.91 -38.13 30.22
CA GLN A 531 27.95 -37.58 28.84
C GLN A 531 27.69 -36.09 28.78
N SER A 532 26.84 -35.51 29.65
CA SER A 532 26.52 -34.10 29.65
C SER A 532 27.71 -33.25 30.08
N ARG A 533 28.44 -33.66 31.13
CA ARG A 533 29.65 -32.97 31.60
C ARG A 533 30.83 -33.17 30.65
N ALA A 534 30.97 -34.37 30.06
CA ALA A 534 31.96 -34.62 29.02
C ALA A 534 31.73 -33.81 27.75
N ALA A 535 30.49 -33.62 27.32
CA ALA A 535 30.12 -32.78 26.23
C ALA A 535 30.50 -31.32 26.50
N GLN A 536 30.16 -30.81 27.67
CA GLN A 536 30.45 -29.42 28.07
C GLN A 536 31.95 -29.14 28.12
N SER A 537 32.78 -30.05 28.60
CA SER A 537 34.25 -29.91 28.63
C SER A 537 34.89 -29.85 27.24
N LEU A 538 34.22 -30.38 26.22
CA LEU A 538 34.66 -30.36 24.82
C LEU A 538 33.95 -29.26 23.97
N GLY A 539 33.12 -28.42 24.59
CA GLY A 539 32.37 -27.40 23.88
C GLY A 539 31.26 -27.97 22.98
N LEU A 540 30.81 -29.20 23.24
CA LEU A 540 29.76 -29.91 22.49
C LEU A 540 28.42 -29.87 23.25
N THR A 541 27.32 -29.94 22.56
CA THR A 541 26.04 -30.24 23.20
C THR A 541 25.93 -31.74 23.55
N PRO A 542 25.16 -32.12 24.59
CA PRO A 542 24.98 -33.52 24.93
C PRO A 542 24.51 -34.42 23.76
N ARG A 543 23.66 -33.89 22.87
CA ARG A 543 23.23 -34.56 21.63
C ARG A 543 24.36 -34.77 20.62
N GLN A 544 25.22 -33.75 20.42
CA GLN A 544 26.37 -33.83 19.51
C GLN A 544 27.41 -34.82 20.04
N PHE A 545 27.64 -34.85 21.35
CA PHE A 545 28.54 -35.80 21.98
C PHE A 545 27.99 -37.25 21.85
N GLY A 546 26.72 -37.47 22.19
CA GLY A 546 26.07 -38.78 22.09
C GLY A 546 26.10 -39.36 20.68
N TYR A 547 25.77 -38.54 19.67
CA TYR A 547 25.83 -38.94 18.24
C TYR A 547 27.24 -39.34 17.79
N ARG A 548 28.27 -38.57 18.16
CA ARG A 548 29.67 -38.85 17.82
C ARG A 548 30.18 -40.09 18.56
N TRP A 549 29.83 -40.27 19.83
CA TRP A 549 30.17 -41.41 20.63
C TRP A 549 29.55 -42.72 20.09
N GLN A 550 28.28 -42.68 19.73
CA GLN A 550 27.56 -43.80 19.15
C GLN A 550 28.14 -44.23 17.80
N LYS A 551 28.50 -43.29 16.94
CA LYS A 551 29.12 -43.52 15.64
C LYS A 551 30.52 -44.18 15.75
N LEU A 552 31.25 -43.90 16.82
CA LEU A 552 32.55 -44.51 17.08
C LEU A 552 32.42 -45.96 17.62
N ASN A 553 31.41 -46.22 18.46
CA ASN A 553 31.13 -47.56 18.94
C ASN A 553 30.61 -48.53 17.85
N THR A 554 29.84 -47.99 16.89
CA THR A 554 29.37 -48.77 15.74
C THR A 554 30.47 -49.04 14.72
N ALA A 555 31.50 -48.17 14.61
CA ALA A 555 32.66 -48.41 13.75
C ALA A 555 33.72 -49.36 14.34
N GLY A 556 33.67 -49.66 15.66
CA GLY A 556 34.59 -50.54 16.36
C GLY A 556 34.13 -51.99 16.49
N SER A 557 32.90 -52.33 16.05
CA SER A 557 32.35 -53.71 16.16
C SER A 557 32.46 -54.53 14.87
N GLY A 558 33.40 -54.21 13.99
CA GLY A 558 33.64 -54.93 12.73
C GLY A 558 35.07 -55.42 12.62
N LEU A 559 35.44 -56.49 13.38
CA LEU A 559 36.59 -57.38 13.12
C LEU A 559 36.42 -58.71 13.86
N PRO A 560 37.04 -59.81 13.37
CA PRO A 560 36.39 -60.89 12.62
C PRO A 560 35.75 -61.94 13.49
#